data_1081d480cf861ff0a4c65ec315c7e6b1
#
_entry.id   1081d480cf861ff0a4c65ec315c7e6b1
#
_cell.length_a   1.000
_cell.length_b   1.000
_cell.length_c   1.000
_cell.angle_alpha   90.00
_cell.angle_beta   90.00
_cell.angle_gamma   90.00
#
_symmetry.space_group_name_H-M   'P 1'
#
loop_
_entity.id
_entity.type
_entity.pdbx_description
1 polymer ?
#
loop_
_entity_poly.entity_id
_entity_poly.type
_entity_poly.pdbx_seq_one_letter_code
_entity_poly.pdbx_strand_id
1 'polypeptide(L)'
;MDGPVVHALRPFPGGFEEAPIAFLDRDGVINMSLNGYVNRPRELRLIPGTGEAMRRLREAGFLLCVVTNQSAIERGLWNDERLHRIHDRMDELLLDEGAQPDLVLACPHVPWGGCTCRKPEAGMLDLGAHLLRAPAGFGTMRERWNGDCSGTPHPHDI
;
A
#
# COMPACT_ATOMS: atom_id res chain seq x y z
N MET A 1 14.94 -3.28 -12.38
CA MET A 1 13.46 -3.30 -12.32
C MET A 1 13.01 -2.25 -11.33
N ASP A 2 12.03 -1.47 -11.69
CA ASP A 2 11.47 -0.50 -10.78
C ASP A 2 10.84 -1.21 -9.57
N GLY A 3 10.88 -0.57 -8.40
CA GLY A 3 10.33 -1.12 -7.16
C GLY A 3 8.79 -1.05 -7.08
N PRO A 4 8.22 -1.18 -5.89
CA PRO A 4 6.78 -1.09 -5.70
C PRO A 4 6.24 0.32 -5.97
N VAL A 5 4.97 0.39 -6.33
CA VAL A 5 4.23 1.65 -6.41
C VAL A 5 3.86 2.07 -4.99
N VAL A 6 4.22 3.29 -4.63
CA VAL A 6 3.95 3.88 -3.33
C VAL A 6 2.74 4.81 -3.44
N HIS A 7 1.76 4.61 -2.58
CA HIS A 7 0.61 5.48 -2.44
C HIS A 7 0.46 5.88 -0.97
N ALA A 8 0.95 7.06 -0.62
CA ALA A 8 0.80 7.62 0.71
C ALA A 8 -0.40 8.56 0.74
N LEU A 9 -1.35 8.28 1.59
CA LEU A 9 -2.63 8.97 1.65
C LEU A 9 -2.62 10.14 2.64
N ARG A 10 -1.70 10.11 3.60
CA ARG A 10 -1.56 11.14 4.63
C ARG A 10 -0.09 11.47 4.83
N PRO A 11 0.23 12.72 5.25
CA PRO A 11 1.57 13.04 5.69
C PRO A 11 1.99 12.12 6.83
N PHE A 12 3.24 11.68 6.80
CA PHE A 12 3.82 10.94 7.91
C PHE A 12 4.21 11.91 9.00
N PRO A 13 3.56 11.89 10.18
CA PRO A 13 3.87 12.84 11.24
C PRO A 13 5.21 12.58 11.92
N GLY A 14 5.84 11.43 11.67
CA GLY A 14 7.02 10.99 12.42
C GLY A 14 6.72 10.61 13.86
N GLY A 15 7.71 10.11 14.58
CA GLY A 15 7.57 9.79 16.00
C GLY A 15 6.83 8.49 16.32
N PHE A 16 6.64 7.62 15.34
CA PHE A 16 5.99 6.31 15.51
C PHE A 16 6.99 5.15 15.50
N GLU A 17 8.23 5.39 15.89
CA GLU A 17 9.32 4.40 15.82
C GLU A 17 9.00 3.09 16.54
N GLU A 18 8.19 3.15 17.59
CA GLU A 18 7.79 1.98 18.37
C GLU A 18 6.35 1.52 18.13
N ALA A 19 5.59 2.22 17.28
CA ALA A 19 4.22 1.82 17.00
C ALA A 19 4.20 0.50 16.20
N PRO A 20 3.35 -0.46 16.57
CA PRO A 20 3.19 -1.68 15.79
C PRO A 20 2.55 -1.37 14.44
N ILE A 21 2.94 -2.10 13.41
CA ILE A 21 2.42 -1.96 12.07
C ILE A 21 1.56 -3.17 11.74
N ALA A 22 0.31 -2.93 11.36
CA ALA A 22 -0.55 -3.95 10.79
C ALA A 22 -0.39 -3.92 9.26
N PHE A 23 0.19 -4.97 8.70
CA PHE A 23 0.26 -5.16 7.26
C PHE A 23 -0.96 -5.91 6.79
N LEU A 24 -1.70 -5.32 5.86
CA LEU A 24 -2.98 -5.82 5.37
C LEU A 24 -2.90 -6.05 3.87
N ASP A 25 -3.38 -7.19 3.39
CA ASP A 25 -3.59 -7.38 1.96
C ASP A 25 -4.83 -6.56 1.52
N ARG A 26 -4.91 -6.26 0.23
CA ARG A 26 -6.03 -5.53 -0.34
C ARG A 26 -7.13 -6.48 -0.81
N ASP A 27 -6.87 -7.23 -1.87
CA ASP A 27 -7.87 -8.09 -2.51
C ASP A 27 -8.19 -9.32 -1.66
N GLY A 28 -9.43 -9.48 -1.29
CA GLY A 28 -9.89 -10.57 -0.41
C GLY A 28 -9.70 -10.32 1.09
N VAL A 29 -9.15 -9.17 1.50
CA VAL A 29 -9.00 -8.74 2.90
C VAL A 29 -9.70 -7.40 3.15
N ILE A 30 -9.37 -6.39 2.38
CA ILE A 30 -10.00 -5.06 2.46
C ILE A 30 -11.19 -4.98 1.52
N ASN A 31 -11.00 -5.34 0.28
CA ASN A 31 -12.06 -5.36 -0.73
C ASN A 31 -12.35 -6.78 -1.21
N MET A 32 -13.56 -6.96 -1.70
CA MET A 32 -14.00 -8.21 -2.30
C MET A 32 -13.07 -8.60 -3.45
N SER A 33 -12.64 -9.85 -3.44
CA SER A 33 -11.85 -10.42 -4.53
C SER A 33 -12.73 -10.66 -5.75
N LEU A 34 -12.26 -10.23 -6.91
CA LEU A 34 -12.90 -10.46 -8.18
C LEU A 34 -12.22 -11.62 -8.92
N ASN A 35 -12.89 -12.18 -9.92
CA ASN A 35 -12.25 -13.06 -10.88
C ASN A 35 -11.31 -12.25 -11.78
N GLY A 36 -10.05 -12.06 -11.34
CA GLY A 36 -9.07 -11.19 -11.94
C GLY A 36 -8.76 -9.96 -11.10
N TYR A 37 -8.53 -8.84 -11.74
CA TYR A 37 -8.15 -7.59 -11.08
C TYR A 37 -9.36 -6.67 -10.85
N VAL A 38 -9.25 -5.82 -9.82
CA VAL A 38 -10.05 -4.58 -9.79
C VAL A 38 -9.47 -3.66 -10.86
N ASN A 39 -10.16 -3.49 -11.96
CA ASN A 39 -9.67 -2.73 -13.12
C ASN A 39 -10.08 -1.26 -13.11
N ARG A 40 -11.09 -0.91 -12.33
CA ARG A 40 -11.66 0.45 -12.26
C ARG A 40 -12.04 0.79 -10.83
N PRO A 41 -11.96 2.06 -10.43
CA PRO A 41 -12.36 2.49 -9.08
C PRO A 41 -13.76 2.02 -8.67
N ARG A 42 -14.74 2.08 -9.57
CA ARG A 42 -16.14 1.68 -9.31
C ARG A 42 -16.34 0.18 -9.02
N GLU A 43 -15.37 -0.64 -9.36
CA GLU A 43 -15.40 -2.10 -9.11
C GLU A 43 -14.93 -2.46 -7.70
N LEU A 44 -14.25 -1.53 -7.02
CA LEU A 44 -13.75 -1.76 -5.67
C LEU A 44 -14.90 -1.68 -4.68
N ARG A 45 -15.15 -2.77 -3.96
CA ARG A 45 -16.18 -2.89 -2.93
C ARG A 45 -15.53 -3.41 -1.64
N LEU A 46 -15.72 -2.69 -0.55
CA LEU A 46 -15.23 -3.14 0.75
C LEU A 46 -15.92 -4.42 1.20
N ILE A 47 -15.19 -5.29 1.86
CA ILE A 47 -15.77 -6.41 2.60
C ILE A 47 -16.48 -5.83 3.82
N PRO A 48 -17.74 -6.19 4.09
CA PRO A 48 -18.45 -5.72 5.28
C PRO A 48 -17.66 -5.99 6.57
N GLY A 49 -17.54 -4.97 7.41
CA GLY A 49 -16.80 -5.04 8.68
C GLY A 49 -15.29 -4.73 8.59
N THR A 50 -14.72 -4.63 7.39
CA THR A 50 -13.30 -4.32 7.23
C THR A 50 -12.94 -2.94 7.79
N GLY A 51 -13.73 -1.92 7.48
CA GLY A 51 -13.48 -0.57 7.97
C GLY A 51 -13.53 -0.52 9.50
N GLU A 52 -14.51 -1.17 10.13
CA GLU A 52 -14.55 -1.28 11.59
C GLU A 52 -13.33 -1.99 12.16
N ALA A 53 -12.91 -3.10 11.57
CA ALA A 53 -11.74 -3.84 12.03
C ALA A 53 -10.45 -3.00 11.91
N MET A 54 -10.27 -2.29 10.81
CA MET A 54 -9.13 -1.39 10.61
C MET A 54 -9.16 -0.20 11.59
N ARG A 55 -10.34 0.38 11.84
CA ARG A 55 -10.49 1.44 12.84
C ARG A 55 -10.11 0.95 14.25
N ARG A 56 -10.52 -0.26 14.62
CA ARG A 56 -10.16 -0.86 15.90
C ARG A 56 -8.66 -1.11 16.03
N LEU A 57 -7.99 -1.55 14.97
CA LEU A 57 -6.53 -1.64 14.96
C LEU A 57 -5.88 -0.28 15.18
N ARG A 58 -6.37 0.76 14.53
CA ARG A 58 -5.88 2.13 14.72
C ARG A 58 -6.08 2.62 16.15
N GLU A 59 -7.26 2.40 16.72
CA GLU A 59 -7.57 2.75 18.13
C GLU A 59 -6.68 2.00 19.12
N ALA A 60 -6.23 0.79 18.78
CA ALA A 60 -5.26 0.01 19.54
C ALA A 60 -3.80 0.47 19.35
N GLY A 61 -3.54 1.51 18.54
CA GLY A 61 -2.22 2.08 18.35
C GLY A 61 -1.43 1.56 17.16
N PHE A 62 -2.05 0.76 16.27
CA PHE A 62 -1.38 0.27 15.07
C PHE A 62 -1.33 1.33 13.97
N LEU A 63 -0.20 1.40 13.27
CA LEU A 63 -0.13 1.98 11.94
C LEU A 63 -0.66 0.96 10.92
N LEU A 64 -1.35 1.44 9.89
CA LEU A 64 -1.98 0.58 8.88
C LEU A 64 -1.23 0.70 7.56
N CYS A 65 -0.62 -0.39 7.11
CA CYS A 65 0.08 -0.48 5.84
C CYS A 65 -0.59 -1.54 4.95
N VAL A 66 -1.10 -1.12 3.81
CA VAL A 66 -1.64 -2.04 2.81
C VAL A 66 -0.52 -2.51 1.90
N VAL A 67 -0.39 -3.82 1.69
CA VAL A 67 0.62 -4.44 0.82
C VAL A 67 -0.08 -5.41 -0.14
N THR A 68 -0.03 -5.11 -1.44
CA THR A 68 -0.80 -5.85 -2.44
C THR A 68 0.02 -6.17 -3.69
N ASN A 69 -0.18 -7.36 -4.27
CA ASN A 69 0.40 -7.72 -5.56
C ASN A 69 -0.54 -7.28 -6.68
N GLN A 70 -0.08 -6.43 -7.59
CA GLN A 70 -0.88 -5.85 -8.68
C GLN A 70 -0.18 -5.97 -10.04
N SER A 71 0.04 -7.21 -10.48
CA SER A 71 0.78 -7.51 -11.71
C SER A 71 0.09 -7.06 -12.99
N ALA A 72 -1.13 -6.56 -12.92
CA ALA A 72 -1.81 -5.95 -14.06
C ALA A 72 -1.01 -4.81 -14.71
N ILE A 73 -0.19 -4.10 -13.93
CA ILE A 73 0.69 -3.04 -14.45
C ILE A 73 1.74 -3.63 -15.38
N GLU A 74 2.54 -4.59 -14.92
CA GLU A 74 3.59 -5.21 -15.77
C GLU A 74 3.00 -6.01 -16.93
N ARG A 75 1.78 -6.52 -16.78
CA ARG A 75 1.05 -7.17 -17.88
C ARG A 75 0.51 -6.18 -18.92
N GLY A 76 0.68 -4.86 -18.71
CA GLY A 76 0.22 -3.83 -19.63
C GLY A 76 -1.29 -3.60 -19.67
N LEU A 77 -2.05 -4.10 -18.69
CA LEU A 77 -3.50 -3.93 -18.62
C LEU A 77 -3.90 -2.51 -18.24
N TRP A 78 -3.12 -1.88 -17.38
CA TRP A 78 -3.28 -0.48 -16.96
C TRP A 78 -2.00 0.02 -16.26
N ASN A 79 -1.91 1.31 -16.01
CA ASN A 79 -0.73 1.99 -15.49
C ASN A 79 -0.85 2.38 -14.01
N ASP A 80 0.21 2.94 -13.45
CA ASP A 80 0.30 3.39 -12.07
C ASP A 80 -0.79 4.44 -11.75
N GLU A 81 -1.11 5.34 -12.69
CA GLU A 81 -2.16 6.35 -12.48
C GLU A 81 -3.52 5.71 -12.22
N ARG A 82 -3.86 4.65 -12.97
CA ARG A 82 -5.10 3.91 -12.71
C ARG A 82 -5.08 3.23 -11.34
N LEU A 83 -3.95 2.68 -10.94
CA LEU A 83 -3.80 2.10 -9.61
C LEU A 83 -4.04 3.15 -8.52
N HIS A 84 -3.46 4.34 -8.67
CA HIS A 84 -3.69 5.43 -7.73
C HIS A 84 -5.18 5.81 -7.64
N ARG A 85 -5.89 5.86 -8.75
CA ARG A 85 -7.34 6.13 -8.75
C ARG A 85 -8.15 5.04 -8.04
N ILE A 86 -7.75 3.77 -8.19
CA ILE A 86 -8.37 2.65 -7.47
C ILE A 86 -8.10 2.79 -5.97
N HIS A 87 -6.89 3.15 -5.57
CA HIS A 87 -6.54 3.37 -4.17
C HIS A 87 -7.21 4.62 -3.59
N ASP A 88 -7.37 5.69 -4.38
CA ASP A 88 -8.17 6.86 -3.98
C ASP A 88 -9.60 6.44 -3.63
N ARG A 89 -10.20 5.58 -4.45
CA ARG A 89 -11.54 5.07 -4.17
C ARG A 89 -11.60 4.22 -2.90
N MET A 90 -10.61 3.38 -2.69
CA MET A 90 -10.48 2.61 -1.44
C MET A 90 -10.40 3.56 -0.23
N ASP A 91 -9.58 4.60 -0.34
CA ASP A 91 -9.39 5.59 0.70
C ASP A 91 -10.68 6.37 1.02
N GLU A 92 -11.42 6.81 0.00
CA GLU A 92 -12.72 7.45 0.17
C GLU A 92 -13.69 6.57 0.96
N LEU A 93 -13.80 5.29 0.58
CA LEU A 93 -14.70 4.35 1.24
C LEU A 93 -14.29 4.06 2.69
N LEU A 94 -12.98 3.95 2.95
CA LEU A 94 -12.46 3.72 4.29
C LEU A 94 -12.52 4.99 5.15
N LEU A 95 -12.42 6.17 4.56
CA LEU A 95 -12.56 7.45 5.28
C LEU A 95 -13.94 7.56 5.93
N ASP A 96 -15.00 7.16 5.22
CA ASP A 96 -16.37 7.16 5.75
C ASP A 96 -16.51 6.26 6.99
N GLU A 97 -15.62 5.27 7.13
CA GLU A 97 -15.58 4.36 8.29
C GLU A 97 -14.48 4.72 9.31
N GLY A 98 -13.75 5.84 9.12
CA GLY A 98 -12.65 6.26 9.99
C GLY A 98 -11.43 5.34 9.97
N ALA A 99 -11.17 4.70 8.84
CA ALA A 99 -10.23 3.59 8.70
C ALA A 99 -9.20 3.76 7.57
N GLN A 100 -8.87 5.00 7.19
CA GLN A 100 -7.87 5.22 6.15
C GLN A 100 -6.52 4.58 6.51
N PRO A 101 -5.86 3.86 5.58
CA PRO A 101 -4.50 3.37 5.79
C PRO A 101 -3.50 4.54 5.84
N ASP A 102 -2.38 4.32 6.50
CA ASP A 102 -1.28 5.28 6.56
C ASP A 102 -0.40 5.19 5.31
N LEU A 103 -0.27 4.00 4.75
CA LEU A 103 0.54 3.71 3.58
C LEU A 103 -0.09 2.59 2.76
N VAL A 104 0.01 2.68 1.45
CA VAL A 104 -0.33 1.61 0.52
C VAL A 104 0.84 1.34 -0.42
N LEU A 105 1.29 0.10 -0.45
CA LEU A 105 2.35 -0.38 -1.33
C LEU A 105 1.79 -1.46 -2.27
N ALA A 106 2.13 -1.36 -3.55
CA ALA A 106 1.71 -2.33 -4.54
C ALA A 106 2.89 -2.84 -5.36
N CYS A 107 3.08 -4.14 -5.40
CA CYS A 107 4.04 -4.75 -6.31
C CYS A 107 3.45 -4.85 -7.71
N PRO A 108 4.04 -4.19 -8.72
CA PRO A 108 3.52 -4.22 -10.08
C PRO A 108 3.97 -5.45 -10.89
N HIS A 109 4.89 -6.26 -10.33
CA HIS A 109 5.61 -7.29 -11.08
C HIS A 109 4.82 -8.59 -11.21
N VAL A 110 5.06 -9.29 -12.31
CA VAL A 110 4.52 -10.64 -12.53
C VAL A 110 5.20 -11.68 -11.63
N PRO A 111 4.55 -12.83 -11.36
CA PRO A 111 5.09 -13.85 -10.45
C PRO A 111 6.48 -14.38 -10.83
N TRP A 112 6.81 -14.38 -12.12
CA TRP A 112 8.08 -14.85 -12.65
C TRP A 112 9.12 -13.74 -12.87
N GLY A 113 8.82 -12.51 -12.44
CA GLY A 113 9.67 -11.34 -12.65
C GLY A 113 10.93 -11.29 -11.79
N GLY A 114 11.01 -12.10 -10.72
CA GLY A 114 12.19 -12.20 -9.86
C GLY A 114 12.46 -10.99 -8.98
N CYS A 115 11.45 -10.13 -8.74
CA CYS A 115 11.59 -9.00 -7.83
C CYS A 115 11.53 -9.43 -6.36
N THR A 116 12.09 -8.61 -5.48
CA THR A 116 12.08 -8.83 -4.03
C THR A 116 10.87 -8.22 -3.34
N CYS A 117 10.04 -7.44 -4.05
CA CYS A 117 8.87 -6.79 -3.45
C CYS A 117 7.58 -7.61 -3.54
N ARG A 118 7.48 -8.57 -4.48
CA ARG A 118 6.27 -9.36 -4.63
C ARG A 118 6.12 -10.37 -3.49
N LYS A 119 4.98 -10.35 -2.80
CA LYS A 119 4.65 -11.39 -1.80
C LYS A 119 4.68 -12.80 -2.46
N PRO A 120 5.31 -13.80 -1.83
CA PRO A 120 5.67 -13.88 -0.40
C PRO A 120 7.01 -13.23 -0.01
N GLU A 121 7.73 -12.58 -0.91
CA GLU A 121 8.94 -11.84 -0.56
C GLU A 121 8.63 -10.68 0.42
N ALA A 122 9.60 -10.34 1.26
CA ALA A 122 9.42 -9.39 2.36
C ALA A 122 9.60 -7.90 1.94
N GLY A 123 9.99 -7.62 0.71
CA GLY A 123 10.43 -6.28 0.32
C GLY A 123 9.42 -5.17 0.57
N MET A 124 8.11 -5.41 0.36
CA MET A 124 7.10 -4.40 0.70
C MET A 124 6.93 -4.22 2.22
N LEU A 125 7.12 -5.28 3.01
CA LEU A 125 7.06 -5.18 4.48
C LEU A 125 8.23 -4.35 5.01
N ASP A 126 9.43 -4.62 4.51
CA ASP A 126 10.64 -3.89 4.89
C ASP A 126 10.55 -2.41 4.50
N LEU A 127 10.12 -2.13 3.27
CA LEU A 127 9.89 -0.76 2.80
C LEU A 127 8.80 -0.06 3.61
N GLY A 128 7.68 -0.73 3.89
CA GLY A 128 6.59 -0.17 4.68
C GLY A 128 7.04 0.20 6.09
N ALA A 129 7.77 -0.68 6.75
CA ALA A 129 8.34 -0.42 8.07
C ALA A 129 9.33 0.75 8.03
N HIS A 130 10.18 0.82 7.01
CA HIS A 130 11.13 1.92 6.84
C HIS A 130 10.42 3.26 6.66
N LEU A 131 9.47 3.34 5.73
CA LEU A 131 8.74 4.58 5.43
C LEU A 131 7.90 5.07 6.62
N LEU A 132 7.21 4.17 7.30
CA LEU A 132 6.34 4.52 8.43
C LEU A 132 7.13 4.93 9.69
N ARG A 133 8.38 4.53 9.81
CA ARG A 133 9.28 4.88 10.91
C ARG A 133 10.23 6.01 10.59
N ALA A 134 10.25 6.51 9.36
CA ALA A 134 11.10 7.63 8.98
C ALA A 134 10.72 8.90 9.75
N PRO A 135 11.71 9.79 10.04
CA PRO A 135 11.41 11.09 10.63
C PRO A 135 10.42 11.90 9.81
N ALA A 136 9.69 12.81 10.45
CA ALA A 136 8.72 13.69 9.77
C ALA A 136 9.35 14.43 8.59
N GLY A 137 8.71 14.37 7.42
CA GLY A 137 9.22 15.00 6.21
C GLY A 137 8.71 14.38 4.91
N PHE A 138 8.19 13.18 4.98
CA PHE A 138 7.49 12.57 3.86
C PHE A 138 6.07 13.12 3.82
N GLY A 139 5.79 13.97 2.84
CA GLY A 139 4.44 14.41 2.53
C GLY A 139 3.63 13.30 1.85
N THR A 140 2.49 13.66 1.29
CA THR A 140 1.69 12.75 0.46
C THR A 140 2.53 12.28 -0.73
N MET A 141 2.90 11.02 -0.73
CA MET A 141 3.81 10.44 -1.71
C MET A 141 3.03 9.51 -2.65
N ARG A 142 3.13 9.75 -3.94
CA ARG A 142 2.56 8.90 -4.99
C ARG A 142 3.59 8.74 -6.08
N GLU A 143 4.38 7.70 -5.97
CA GLU A 143 5.45 7.45 -6.92
C GLU A 143 5.75 5.96 -7.04
N ARG A 144 6.59 5.62 -7.98
CA ARG A 144 7.20 4.32 -8.03
C ARG A 144 8.53 4.38 -7.27
N TRP A 145 8.72 3.49 -6.32
CA TRP A 145 9.96 3.35 -5.59
C TRP A 145 11.06 2.83 -6.52
N ASN A 146 12.14 3.58 -6.69
CA ASN A 146 13.28 3.23 -7.54
C ASN A 146 14.45 2.61 -6.74
N GLY A 147 14.32 2.48 -5.43
CA GLY A 147 15.30 1.83 -4.57
C GLY A 147 15.18 0.31 -4.56
N ASP A 148 16.08 -0.35 -3.84
CA ASP A 148 15.91 -1.76 -3.57
C ASP A 148 14.76 -2.01 -2.59
N CYS A 149 14.15 -3.17 -2.64
CA CYS A 149 13.05 -3.51 -1.74
C CYS A 149 13.54 -3.93 -0.34
N SER A 150 14.80 -3.68 0.00
CA SER A 150 15.36 -3.91 1.33
C SER A 150 15.06 -2.78 2.33
N GLY A 151 14.33 -1.77 1.89
CA GLY A 151 13.91 -0.64 2.73
C GLY A 151 14.98 0.44 2.93
N THR A 152 16.11 0.36 2.22
CA THR A 152 17.12 1.42 2.24
C THR A 152 16.85 2.45 1.14
N PRO A 153 16.61 3.73 1.47
CA PRO A 153 16.45 4.75 0.47
C PRO A 153 17.78 4.96 -0.29
N HIS A 154 17.68 5.12 -1.60
CA HIS A 154 18.83 5.54 -2.38
C HIS A 154 19.20 7.00 -1.99
N PRO A 155 20.49 7.40 -2.03
CA PRO A 155 20.92 8.76 -1.65
C PRO A 155 20.29 9.88 -2.48
N HIS A 156 19.60 9.55 -3.56
CA HIS A 156 18.89 10.50 -4.42
C HIS A 156 17.39 10.61 -4.14
N ASP A 157 16.86 9.84 -3.19
CA ASP A 157 15.42 9.77 -2.88
C ASP A 157 15.06 10.55 -1.60
N ILE A 158 16.01 11.39 -1.11
CA ILE A 158 15.83 12.24 0.08
C ILE A 158 15.66 13.71 -0.36
#